data_87254a27ed93468b0960f0f5f1519744
#
_entry.id   87254a27ed93468b0960f0f5f1519744
#
_cell.length_a   1.000
_cell.length_b   1.000
_cell.length_c   1.000
_cell.angle_alpha   90.00
_cell.angle_beta   90.00
_cell.angle_gamma   90.00
#
_symmetry.space_group_name_H-M   'P 1'
#
loop_
_entity.id
_entity.type
_entity.pdbx_description
1 polymer ?
#
loop_
_entity_poly.entity_id
_entity_poly.type
_entity_poly.pdbx_seq_one_letter_code
_entity_poly.pdbx_strand_id
1 'polypeptide(L)'
;MRKDIQIFLLRAFRVVIILSLVSCSTQNEASIEFERLSSIAKSINIVRDDFGVPHIYGKTDADAVFGLLYAQAEDDFPRIERNYIWAIGRLAEIEGEQAIYSDLRARLFMTTEEAKMAYASAPEWLQLLCQSFADGLNYYLASNPEVTPKLITHFEPWMPMFFFEGSIGGDIEQIPLAGIESFYGADENFVVKDTSKTAVSDFIEPKGSNGFAISGEHTASGNSMLLINPHTSFYFRGEVHVVSEEGLNAYGAVTWGQFFVYQGFNENTGWMHTSTRLDFMDEFIEDIDKI
;
A
#
# COMPACT_ATOMS: atom_id res chain seq x y z
N MET A 1 -2.06 60.63 0.13
CA MET A 1 -2.47 59.99 1.40
C MET A 1 -3.90 59.44 1.41
N ARG A 2 -5.00 60.22 1.19
CA ARG A 2 -6.36 59.64 1.21
C ARG A 2 -6.65 58.69 0.03
N LYS A 3 -6.15 58.95 -1.19
CA LYS A 3 -6.34 58.07 -2.36
C LYS A 3 -5.58 56.75 -2.24
N ASP A 4 -4.39 56.78 -1.66
CA ASP A 4 -3.56 55.59 -1.49
C ASP A 4 -4.14 54.62 -0.44
N ILE A 5 -4.75 55.18 0.62
CA ILE A 5 -5.47 54.36 1.64
C ILE A 5 -6.73 53.72 1.02
N GLN A 6 -7.47 54.41 0.18
CA GLN A 6 -8.63 53.82 -0.51
C GLN A 6 -8.23 52.67 -1.46
N ILE A 7 -7.15 52.83 -2.20
CA ILE A 7 -6.64 51.79 -3.11
C ILE A 7 -6.13 50.58 -2.31
N PHE A 8 -5.46 50.80 -1.19
CA PHE A 8 -5.02 49.74 -0.30
C PHE A 8 -6.19 48.98 0.31
N LEU A 9 -7.22 49.64 0.80
CA LEU A 9 -8.42 49.03 1.35
C LEU A 9 -9.21 48.23 0.31
N LEU A 10 -9.31 48.75 -0.94
CA LEU A 10 -9.96 48.03 -2.02
C LEU A 10 -9.20 46.77 -2.46
N ARG A 11 -7.86 46.80 -2.43
CA ARG A 11 -7.03 45.62 -2.71
C ARG A 11 -7.13 44.61 -1.60
N ALA A 12 -7.06 45.01 -0.32
CA ALA A 12 -7.24 44.14 0.82
C ALA A 12 -8.62 43.47 0.84
N PHE A 13 -9.69 44.22 0.52
CA PHE A 13 -11.06 43.70 0.44
C PHE A 13 -11.21 42.68 -0.70
N ARG A 14 -10.59 42.92 -1.88
CA ARG A 14 -10.57 41.94 -2.98
C ARG A 14 -9.83 40.63 -2.60
N VAL A 15 -8.72 40.73 -1.90
CA VAL A 15 -7.96 39.53 -1.44
C VAL A 15 -8.78 38.73 -0.44
N VAL A 16 -9.47 39.38 0.49
CA VAL A 16 -10.36 38.71 1.46
C VAL A 16 -11.54 38.02 0.76
N ILE A 17 -12.16 38.65 -0.24
CA ILE A 17 -13.25 38.03 -1.01
C ILE A 17 -12.75 36.85 -1.82
N ILE A 18 -11.58 36.93 -2.45
CA ILE A 18 -11.00 35.81 -3.20
C ILE A 18 -10.69 34.65 -2.25
N LEU A 19 -10.10 34.90 -1.08
CA LEU A 19 -9.82 33.88 -0.08
C LEU A 19 -11.10 33.22 0.45
N SER A 20 -12.17 33.99 0.67
CA SER A 20 -13.46 33.44 1.11
C SER A 20 -14.17 32.62 0.04
N LEU A 21 -14.05 32.99 -1.24
CA LEU A 21 -14.63 32.24 -2.36
C LEU A 21 -13.87 30.92 -2.60
N VAL A 22 -12.55 30.91 -2.49
CA VAL A 22 -11.74 29.70 -2.60
C VAL A 22 -12.04 28.75 -1.43
N SER A 23 -12.16 29.26 -0.21
CA SER A 23 -12.51 28.44 0.96
C SER A 23 -13.92 27.82 0.84
N CYS A 24 -14.87 28.53 0.23
CA CYS A 24 -16.23 28.03 0.04
C CYS A 24 -16.30 26.96 -1.05
N SER A 25 -15.46 27.05 -2.11
CA SER A 25 -15.41 26.02 -3.17
C SER A 25 -14.78 24.73 -2.68
N THR A 26 -13.69 24.79 -1.94
CA THR A 26 -13.01 23.59 -1.40
C THR A 26 -13.85 22.85 -0.34
N GLN A 27 -14.60 23.58 0.50
CA GLN A 27 -15.55 22.96 1.42
C GLN A 27 -16.70 22.26 0.69
N ASN A 28 -17.17 22.81 -0.40
CA ASN A 28 -18.22 22.19 -1.21
C ASN A 28 -17.73 20.91 -1.91
N GLU A 29 -16.52 20.92 -2.46
CA GLU A 29 -15.90 19.75 -3.09
C GLU A 29 -15.66 18.62 -2.09
N ALA A 30 -15.12 18.90 -0.90
CA ALA A 30 -14.91 17.92 0.15
C ALA A 30 -16.25 17.30 0.64
N SER A 31 -17.31 18.11 0.72
CA SER A 31 -18.65 17.62 1.10
C SER A 31 -19.24 16.71 0.03
N ILE A 32 -19.11 17.06 -1.25
CA ILE A 32 -19.59 16.24 -2.38
C ILE A 32 -18.85 14.90 -2.40
N GLU A 33 -17.53 14.93 -2.22
CA GLU A 33 -16.73 13.72 -2.19
C GLU A 33 -17.08 12.81 -1.01
N PHE A 34 -17.26 13.37 0.18
CA PHE A 34 -17.71 12.60 1.34
C PHE A 34 -19.09 11.97 1.12
N GLU A 35 -20.03 12.69 0.49
CA GLU A 35 -21.35 12.14 0.15
C GLU A 35 -21.24 11.00 -0.86
N ARG A 36 -20.36 11.11 -1.87
CA ARG A 36 -20.07 10.03 -2.83
C ARG A 36 -19.56 8.78 -2.12
N LEU A 37 -18.50 8.92 -1.32
CA LEU A 37 -17.89 7.83 -0.55
C LEU A 37 -18.88 7.20 0.44
N SER A 38 -19.66 8.01 1.14
CA SER A 38 -20.70 7.54 2.05
C SER A 38 -21.81 6.75 1.33
N SER A 39 -22.11 7.11 0.08
CA SER A 39 -23.07 6.36 -0.72
C SER A 39 -22.55 4.96 -1.09
N ILE A 40 -21.27 4.83 -1.41
CA ILE A 40 -20.62 3.53 -1.66
C ILE A 40 -20.62 2.70 -0.38
N ALA A 41 -20.18 3.28 0.74
CA ALA A 41 -20.09 2.60 2.03
C ALA A 41 -21.41 1.96 2.48
N LYS A 42 -22.56 2.56 2.14
CA LYS A 42 -23.91 2.02 2.48
C LYS A 42 -24.22 0.68 1.80
N SER A 43 -23.55 0.34 0.72
CA SER A 43 -23.76 -0.94 0.01
C SER A 43 -22.86 -2.06 0.54
N ILE A 44 -21.96 -1.75 1.45
CA ILE A 44 -20.93 -2.65 1.97
C ILE A 44 -21.28 -3.05 3.40
N ASN A 45 -21.13 -4.33 3.71
CA ASN A 45 -21.31 -4.84 5.07
C ASN A 45 -20.00 -5.46 5.56
N ILE A 46 -19.52 -5.01 6.72
CA ILE A 46 -18.34 -5.55 7.40
C ILE A 46 -18.80 -6.16 8.71
N VAL A 47 -18.55 -7.45 8.88
CA VAL A 47 -18.88 -8.20 10.10
C VAL A 47 -17.57 -8.74 10.66
N ARG A 48 -17.27 -8.46 11.93
CA ARG A 48 -16.13 -9.05 12.61
C ARG A 48 -16.55 -10.27 13.41
N ASP A 49 -15.80 -11.37 13.26
CA ASP A 49 -16.02 -12.58 14.04
C ASP A 49 -15.46 -12.45 15.47
N ASP A 50 -15.53 -13.54 16.24
CA ASP A 50 -15.05 -13.59 17.63
C ASP A 50 -13.52 -13.42 17.76
N PHE A 51 -12.77 -13.59 16.63
CA PHE A 51 -11.33 -13.37 16.56
C PHE A 51 -10.96 -11.98 16.04
N GLY A 52 -11.95 -11.17 15.66
CA GLY A 52 -11.79 -9.84 15.10
C GLY A 52 -11.52 -9.83 13.59
N VAL A 53 -11.54 -11.00 12.93
CA VAL A 53 -11.34 -11.09 11.47
C VAL A 53 -12.50 -10.41 10.76
N PRO A 54 -12.25 -9.44 9.86
CA PRO A 54 -13.30 -8.78 9.11
C PRO A 54 -13.78 -9.66 7.95
N HIS A 55 -15.08 -9.87 7.89
CA HIS A 55 -15.81 -10.46 6.77
C HIS A 55 -16.49 -9.33 6.01
N ILE A 56 -16.01 -9.07 4.80
CA ILE A 56 -16.42 -7.95 3.95
C ILE A 56 -17.35 -8.48 2.85
N TYR A 57 -18.52 -7.87 2.74
CA TYR A 57 -19.53 -8.22 1.73
C TYR A 57 -19.84 -7.00 0.89
N GLY A 58 -19.50 -7.05 -0.39
CA GLY A 58 -19.80 -6.04 -1.41
C GLY A 58 -20.73 -6.56 -2.49
N LYS A 59 -21.42 -5.68 -3.22
CA LYS A 59 -22.18 -6.05 -4.41
C LYS A 59 -21.27 -6.32 -5.60
N THR A 60 -20.22 -5.52 -5.73
CA THR A 60 -19.20 -5.65 -6.77
C THR A 60 -17.86 -5.96 -6.15
N ASP A 61 -16.90 -6.42 -6.96
CA ASP A 61 -15.51 -6.57 -6.52
C ASP A 61 -14.93 -5.24 -6.04
N ALA A 62 -15.32 -4.14 -6.69
CA ALA A 62 -14.93 -2.79 -6.31
C ALA A 62 -15.46 -2.40 -4.91
N ASP A 63 -16.74 -2.70 -4.61
CA ASP A 63 -17.30 -2.49 -3.27
C ASP A 63 -16.56 -3.33 -2.21
N ALA A 64 -16.24 -4.58 -2.55
CA ALA A 64 -15.50 -5.46 -1.66
C ALA A 64 -14.08 -4.93 -1.38
N VAL A 65 -13.38 -4.38 -2.38
CA VAL A 65 -12.08 -3.72 -2.21
C VAL A 65 -12.20 -2.46 -1.36
N PHE A 66 -13.20 -1.62 -1.57
CA PHE A 66 -13.46 -0.46 -0.72
C PHE A 66 -13.58 -0.87 0.76
N GLY A 67 -14.43 -1.85 1.05
CA GLY A 67 -14.62 -2.36 2.41
C GLY A 67 -13.37 -3.01 2.99
N LEU A 68 -12.58 -3.71 2.17
CA LEU A 68 -11.33 -4.34 2.56
C LEU A 68 -10.30 -3.30 3.05
N LEU A 69 -10.14 -2.20 2.33
CA LEU A 69 -9.20 -1.15 2.73
C LEU A 69 -9.69 -0.36 3.92
N TYR A 70 -11.00 -0.13 4.03
CA TYR A 70 -11.60 0.48 5.21
C TYR A 70 -11.35 -0.38 6.46
N ALA A 71 -11.63 -1.69 6.41
CA ALA A 71 -11.42 -2.60 7.53
C ALA A 71 -9.95 -2.71 7.94
N GLN A 72 -9.02 -2.76 6.98
CA GLN A 72 -7.58 -2.73 7.26
C GLN A 72 -7.16 -1.42 7.92
N ALA A 73 -7.73 -0.29 7.50
CA ALA A 73 -7.43 1.02 8.10
C ALA A 73 -7.98 1.15 9.53
N GLU A 74 -9.12 0.53 9.85
CA GLU A 74 -9.60 0.41 11.24
C GLU A 74 -8.60 -0.36 12.12
N ASP A 75 -7.95 -1.39 11.58
CA ASP A 75 -7.03 -2.24 12.33
C ASP A 75 -5.63 -1.61 12.47
N ASP A 76 -5.03 -1.09 11.39
CA ASP A 76 -3.68 -0.51 11.43
C ASP A 76 -3.41 0.51 10.30
N PHE A 77 -4.15 1.62 10.30
CA PHE A 77 -3.90 2.71 9.36
C PHE A 77 -2.45 3.22 9.36
N PRO A 78 -1.77 3.39 10.52
CA PRO A 78 -0.39 3.86 10.53
C PRO A 78 0.57 2.96 9.74
N ARG A 79 0.33 1.66 9.71
CA ARG A 79 1.14 0.70 8.97
C ARG A 79 0.85 0.77 7.47
N ILE A 80 -0.43 0.90 7.09
CA ILE A 80 -0.81 1.13 5.69
C ILE A 80 -0.13 2.39 5.17
N GLU A 81 -0.26 3.50 5.88
CA GLU A 81 0.34 4.77 5.49
C GLU A 81 1.86 4.63 5.34
N ARG A 82 2.54 4.03 6.33
CA ARG A 82 3.99 3.82 6.30
C ARG A 82 4.44 2.97 5.11
N ASN A 83 3.70 1.90 4.78
CA ASN A 83 4.00 1.04 3.64
C ASN A 83 3.95 1.84 2.33
N TYR A 84 2.95 2.71 2.15
CA TYR A 84 2.88 3.56 0.96
C TYR A 84 3.91 4.69 0.96
N ILE A 85 4.22 5.32 2.10
CA ILE A 85 5.30 6.29 2.20
C ILE A 85 6.64 5.66 1.79
N TRP A 86 6.91 4.46 2.26
CA TRP A 86 8.09 3.69 1.87
C TRP A 86 8.08 3.34 0.37
N ALA A 87 6.99 2.82 -0.14
CA ALA A 87 6.86 2.41 -1.54
C ALA A 87 7.08 3.56 -2.53
N ILE A 88 6.59 4.76 -2.22
CA ILE A 88 6.79 5.96 -3.05
C ILE A 88 8.13 6.68 -2.79
N GLY A 89 9.02 6.09 -1.95
CA GLY A 89 10.35 6.62 -1.67
C GLY A 89 10.35 7.96 -0.93
N ARG A 90 9.52 8.09 0.13
CA ARG A 90 9.38 9.30 0.96
C ARG A 90 9.54 9.03 2.47
N LEU A 91 10.13 7.88 2.83
CA LEU A 91 10.25 7.45 4.22
C LEU A 91 11.11 8.41 5.05
N ALA A 92 12.14 9.01 4.44
CA ALA A 92 13.01 9.98 5.11
C ALA A 92 12.28 11.25 5.60
N GLU A 93 11.12 11.58 5.01
CA GLU A 93 10.31 12.73 5.46
C GLU A 93 9.68 12.48 6.84
N ILE A 94 9.49 11.22 7.25
CA ILE A 94 8.89 10.86 8.54
C ILE A 94 9.87 10.15 9.50
N GLU A 95 10.90 9.49 9.00
CA GLU A 95 11.87 8.72 9.80
C GLU A 95 13.28 9.38 9.83
N GLY A 96 13.50 10.44 9.03
CA GLY A 96 14.76 11.18 9.01
C GLY A 96 15.82 10.60 8.08
N GLU A 97 17.04 11.17 8.14
CA GLU A 97 18.15 10.90 7.21
C GLU A 97 18.51 9.41 7.08
N GLN A 98 18.33 8.63 8.11
CA GLN A 98 18.61 7.19 8.11
C GLN A 98 17.81 6.41 7.07
N ALA A 99 16.69 6.94 6.59
CA ALA A 99 15.84 6.32 5.60
C ALA A 99 16.14 6.78 4.15
N ILE A 100 17.09 7.69 3.92
CA ILE A 100 17.39 8.25 2.58
C ILE A 100 17.76 7.14 1.59
N TYR A 101 18.59 6.18 1.97
CA TYR A 101 19.01 5.12 1.08
C TYR A 101 17.88 4.12 0.78
N SER A 102 16.93 3.96 1.71
CA SER A 102 15.69 3.22 1.46
C SER A 102 14.82 3.93 0.41
N ASP A 103 14.69 5.24 0.49
CA ASP A 103 13.95 6.04 -0.50
C ASP A 103 14.63 6.02 -1.87
N LEU A 104 15.96 6.12 -1.91
CA LEU A 104 16.71 5.98 -3.17
C LEU A 104 16.49 4.60 -3.80
N ARG A 105 16.54 3.53 -2.99
CA ARG A 105 16.25 2.17 -3.44
C ARG A 105 14.85 2.04 -4.04
N ALA A 106 13.81 2.57 -3.37
CA ALA A 106 12.46 2.55 -3.86
C ALA A 106 12.33 3.23 -5.24
N ARG A 107 13.01 4.38 -5.42
CA ARG A 107 12.98 5.16 -6.66
C ARG A 107 13.78 4.56 -7.83
N LEU A 108 14.61 3.53 -7.60
CA LEU A 108 15.30 2.82 -8.68
C LEU A 108 14.31 1.99 -9.54
N PHE A 109 13.16 1.60 -9.00
CA PHE A 109 12.24 0.69 -9.67
C PHE A 109 11.12 1.39 -10.41
N MET A 110 10.60 2.48 -9.84
CA MET A 110 9.48 3.20 -10.43
C MET A 110 9.43 4.64 -9.93
N THR A 111 9.20 5.56 -10.84
CA THR A 111 8.87 6.96 -10.55
C THR A 111 7.36 7.15 -10.38
N THR A 112 6.96 8.27 -9.78
CA THR A 112 5.52 8.62 -9.66
C THR A 112 4.85 8.76 -11.03
N GLU A 113 5.58 9.29 -12.02
CA GLU A 113 5.09 9.45 -13.40
C GLU A 113 4.87 8.09 -14.07
N GLU A 114 5.79 7.14 -13.89
CA GLU A 114 5.63 5.77 -14.40
C GLU A 114 4.44 5.05 -13.73
N ALA A 115 4.25 5.21 -12.42
CA ALA A 115 3.09 4.64 -11.73
C ALA A 115 1.77 5.21 -12.24
N LYS A 116 1.70 6.52 -12.47
CA LYS A 116 0.52 7.17 -13.08
C LYS A 116 0.26 6.68 -14.49
N MET A 117 1.31 6.49 -15.30
CA MET A 117 1.20 5.93 -16.64
C MET A 117 0.75 4.47 -16.60
N ALA A 118 1.30 3.65 -15.68
CA ALA A 118 0.90 2.28 -15.50
C ALA A 118 -0.58 2.18 -15.13
N TYR A 119 -1.05 2.98 -14.17
CA TYR A 119 -2.47 3.08 -13.81
C TYR A 119 -3.33 3.49 -15.00
N ALA A 120 -2.95 4.56 -15.72
CA ALA A 120 -3.73 5.08 -16.84
C ALA A 120 -3.82 4.10 -18.04
N SER A 121 -2.82 3.22 -18.20
CA SER A 121 -2.79 2.18 -19.23
C SER A 121 -3.35 0.82 -18.78
N ALA A 122 -3.68 0.69 -17.50
CA ALA A 122 -4.26 -0.54 -16.95
C ALA A 122 -5.66 -0.82 -17.53
N PRO A 123 -6.09 -2.08 -17.57
CA PRO A 123 -7.46 -2.42 -17.93
C PRO A 123 -8.49 -1.73 -17.02
N GLU A 124 -9.67 -1.42 -17.54
CA GLU A 124 -10.72 -0.70 -16.79
C GLU A 124 -11.07 -1.38 -15.45
N TRP A 125 -11.14 -2.70 -15.42
CA TRP A 125 -11.40 -3.44 -14.17
C TRP A 125 -10.33 -3.18 -13.10
N LEU A 126 -9.04 -3.09 -13.49
CA LEU A 126 -7.96 -2.82 -12.54
C LEU A 126 -7.97 -1.36 -12.08
N GLN A 127 -8.24 -0.43 -13.02
CA GLN A 127 -8.41 0.99 -12.65
C GLN A 127 -9.55 1.17 -11.64
N LEU A 128 -10.66 0.43 -11.81
CA LEU A 128 -11.79 0.46 -10.88
C LEU A 128 -11.42 -0.05 -9.49
N LEU A 129 -10.69 -1.18 -9.40
CA LEU A 129 -10.22 -1.71 -8.11
C LEU A 129 -9.23 -0.76 -7.43
N CYS A 130 -8.31 -0.16 -8.19
CA CYS A 130 -7.37 0.83 -7.68
C CYS A 130 -8.09 2.12 -7.19
N GLN A 131 -9.16 2.54 -7.88
CA GLN A 131 -10.00 3.64 -7.41
C GLN A 131 -10.68 3.27 -6.09
N SER A 132 -11.23 2.06 -5.98
CA SER A 132 -11.89 1.59 -4.76
C SER A 132 -10.92 1.44 -3.59
N PHE A 133 -9.66 1.07 -3.85
CA PHE A 133 -8.59 1.13 -2.87
C PHE A 133 -8.43 2.54 -2.28
N ALA A 134 -8.29 3.54 -3.15
CA ALA A 134 -8.15 4.93 -2.73
C ALA A 134 -9.40 5.43 -1.99
N ASP A 135 -10.57 5.12 -2.53
CA ASP A 135 -11.87 5.50 -1.96
C ASP A 135 -12.08 4.94 -0.54
N GLY A 136 -11.73 3.67 -0.31
CA GLY A 136 -11.85 3.04 1.02
C GLY A 136 -10.99 3.71 2.08
N LEU A 137 -9.72 4.00 1.76
CA LEU A 137 -8.79 4.69 2.66
C LEU A 137 -9.18 6.16 2.89
N ASN A 138 -9.58 6.86 1.83
CA ASN A 138 -10.03 8.26 1.93
C ASN A 138 -11.34 8.37 2.72
N TYR A 139 -12.25 7.40 2.58
CA TYR A 139 -13.47 7.35 3.40
C TYR A 139 -13.15 7.10 4.87
N TYR A 140 -12.19 6.22 5.16
CA TYR A 140 -11.73 6.01 6.54
C TYR A 140 -11.21 7.31 7.15
N LEU A 141 -10.31 8.03 6.46
CA LEU A 141 -9.78 9.31 6.94
C LEU A 141 -10.88 10.37 7.12
N ALA A 142 -11.81 10.46 6.18
CA ALA A 142 -12.90 11.43 6.25
C ALA A 142 -13.91 11.11 7.39
N SER A 143 -14.08 9.83 7.73
CA SER A 143 -15.00 9.37 8.76
C SER A 143 -14.39 9.38 10.17
N ASN A 144 -13.06 9.45 10.29
CA ASN A 144 -12.30 9.40 11.54
C ASN A 144 -11.38 10.64 11.69
N PRO A 145 -11.94 11.82 11.94
CA PRO A 145 -11.18 13.08 11.96
C PRO A 145 -10.13 13.17 13.08
N GLU A 146 -10.17 12.27 14.06
CA GLU A 146 -9.16 12.11 15.11
C GLU A 146 -7.87 11.44 14.60
N VAL A 147 -7.93 10.71 13.49
CA VAL A 147 -6.77 10.09 12.86
C VAL A 147 -5.94 11.16 12.17
N THR A 148 -4.69 11.27 12.57
CA THR A 148 -3.76 12.24 11.99
C THR A 148 -2.70 11.51 11.15
N PRO A 149 -2.80 11.56 9.80
CA PRO A 149 -1.78 11.02 8.92
C PRO A 149 -0.42 11.71 9.15
N LYS A 150 0.67 10.96 8.99
CA LYS A 150 2.03 11.53 9.08
C LYS A 150 2.41 12.31 7.81
N LEU A 151 1.94 11.86 6.65
CA LEU A 151 2.31 12.43 5.37
C LEU A 151 1.21 12.29 4.29
N ILE A 152 0.51 11.16 4.22
CA ILE A 152 -0.48 10.88 3.18
C ILE A 152 -1.86 11.25 3.69
N THR A 153 -2.29 12.48 3.39
CA THR A 153 -3.63 12.98 3.74
C THR A 153 -4.71 12.60 2.74
N HIS A 154 -4.32 12.09 1.57
CA HIS A 154 -5.19 11.63 0.50
C HIS A 154 -4.49 10.53 -0.30
N PHE A 155 -5.16 9.39 -0.46
CA PHE A 155 -4.67 8.28 -1.27
C PHE A 155 -5.16 8.42 -2.71
N GLU A 156 -4.26 8.13 -3.64
CA GLU A 156 -4.50 8.24 -5.08
C GLU A 156 -4.59 6.85 -5.72
N PRO A 157 -5.42 6.66 -6.75
CA PRO A 157 -5.65 5.34 -7.35
C PRO A 157 -4.44 4.74 -8.06
N TRP A 158 -3.40 5.51 -8.36
CA TRP A 158 -2.14 5.02 -8.92
C TRP A 158 -1.18 4.46 -7.85
N MET A 159 -1.40 4.75 -6.57
CA MET A 159 -0.49 4.32 -5.50
C MET A 159 -0.30 2.80 -5.40
N PRO A 160 -1.32 1.94 -5.61
CA PRO A 160 -1.12 0.49 -5.61
C PRO A 160 -0.10 -0.02 -6.64
N MET A 161 0.21 0.76 -7.70
CA MET A 161 1.22 0.39 -8.69
C MET A 161 2.65 0.34 -8.10
N PHE A 162 2.87 1.03 -6.97
CA PHE A 162 4.14 0.97 -6.23
C PHE A 162 4.22 -0.15 -5.21
N PHE A 163 3.14 -0.88 -4.97
CA PHE A 163 3.11 -1.79 -3.84
C PHE A 163 4.03 -2.98 -4.08
N PHE A 164 5.00 -3.13 -3.20
CA PHE A 164 5.90 -4.27 -3.15
C PHE A 164 5.60 -5.09 -1.88
N GLU A 165 5.68 -6.39 -2.02
CA GLU A 165 5.57 -7.30 -0.89
C GLU A 165 6.92 -7.95 -0.64
N GLY A 166 7.67 -7.45 0.32
CA GLY A 166 9.07 -7.78 0.58
C GLY A 166 9.37 -9.20 1.06
N SER A 167 8.42 -10.13 1.00
CA SER A 167 8.62 -11.51 1.46
C SER A 167 9.04 -12.49 0.37
N ILE A 168 8.95 -12.10 -0.90
CA ILE A 168 9.34 -12.94 -2.04
C ILE A 168 10.76 -12.57 -2.46
N GLY A 169 11.67 -13.55 -2.51
CA GLY A 169 13.02 -13.33 -3.01
C GLY A 169 12.98 -12.78 -4.43
N GLY A 170 13.80 -11.77 -4.73
CA GLY A 170 13.80 -11.05 -6.01
C GLY A 170 13.16 -9.67 -5.96
N ASP A 171 12.68 -9.28 -4.81
CA ASP A 171 12.12 -7.95 -4.56
C ASP A 171 13.21 -6.87 -4.42
N ILE A 172 12.74 -5.64 -4.36
CA ILE A 172 13.56 -4.42 -4.17
C ILE A 172 14.52 -4.53 -2.98
N GLU A 173 14.15 -5.25 -1.92
CA GLU A 173 14.97 -5.48 -0.74
C GLU A 173 16.23 -6.30 -1.01
N GLN A 174 16.33 -6.97 -2.15
CA GLN A 174 17.55 -7.68 -2.56
C GLN A 174 18.70 -6.72 -2.87
N ILE A 175 18.42 -5.44 -3.16
CA ILE A 175 19.45 -4.42 -3.31
C ILE A 175 19.90 -3.95 -1.91
N PRO A 176 21.17 -4.22 -1.50
CA PRO A 176 21.63 -3.84 -0.18
C PRO A 176 21.71 -2.32 -0.01
N LEU A 177 21.09 -1.77 1.04
CA LEU A 177 21.16 -0.33 1.33
C LEU A 177 22.60 0.17 1.49
N ALA A 178 23.48 -0.64 2.08
CA ALA A 178 24.90 -0.30 2.21
C ALA A 178 25.62 -0.15 0.85
N GLY A 179 25.18 -0.88 -0.18
CA GLY A 179 25.67 -0.73 -1.55
C GLY A 179 25.26 0.63 -2.13
N ILE A 180 24.03 1.06 -1.91
CA ILE A 180 23.51 2.37 -2.33
C ILE A 180 24.23 3.48 -1.57
N GLU A 181 24.40 3.34 -0.26
CA GLU A 181 25.16 4.28 0.59
C GLU A 181 26.59 4.46 0.09
N SER A 182 27.31 3.36 -0.19
CA SER A 182 28.67 3.42 -0.70
C SER A 182 28.76 4.09 -2.07
N PHE A 183 27.78 3.84 -2.95
CA PHE A 183 27.73 4.42 -4.28
C PHE A 183 27.53 5.94 -4.26
N TYR A 184 26.61 6.43 -3.42
CA TYR A 184 26.29 7.86 -3.31
C TYR A 184 27.15 8.60 -2.28
N GLY A 185 27.83 7.89 -1.36
CA GLY A 185 28.61 8.45 -0.27
C GLY A 185 30.01 8.97 -0.63
N ALA A 186 30.33 9.10 -1.92
CA ALA A 186 31.55 9.74 -2.45
C ALA A 186 32.88 9.07 -2.07
N ASP A 187 32.94 7.78 -1.80
CA ASP A 187 34.20 7.07 -1.66
C ASP A 187 34.69 6.61 -3.04
N GLU A 188 35.80 7.20 -3.54
CA GLU A 188 36.36 6.93 -4.87
C GLU A 188 36.81 5.47 -5.09
N ASN A 189 36.72 4.64 -4.06
CA ASN A 189 37.06 3.22 -4.07
C ASN A 189 35.84 2.34 -3.83
N PHE A 190 34.81 2.46 -4.69
CA PHE A 190 33.65 1.59 -4.63
C PHE A 190 34.06 0.13 -4.88
N VAL A 191 34.16 -0.64 -3.83
CA VAL A 191 34.21 -2.08 -3.86
C VAL A 191 32.91 -2.58 -3.27
N VAL A 192 32.07 -3.24 -4.08
CA VAL A 192 30.90 -3.96 -3.56
C VAL A 192 31.38 -4.97 -2.52
N LYS A 193 31.37 -4.57 -1.27
CA LYS A 193 31.54 -5.54 -0.17
C LYS A 193 30.24 -6.31 -0.09
N ASP A 194 30.34 -7.62 -0.16
CA ASP A 194 29.22 -8.52 0.16
C ASP A 194 28.71 -8.19 1.56
N THR A 195 27.65 -7.37 1.62
CA THR A 195 27.04 -6.89 2.85
C THR A 195 25.88 -7.76 3.29
N SER A 196 25.79 -9.00 2.80
CA SER A 196 24.80 -9.97 3.26
C SER A 196 24.83 -10.23 4.79
N LYS A 197 25.70 -9.49 5.51
CA LYS A 197 25.94 -9.67 6.96
C LYS A 197 25.63 -8.48 7.85
N THR A 198 25.08 -7.38 7.36
CA THR A 198 24.93 -6.18 8.20
C THR A 198 23.58 -5.47 8.05
N ALA A 199 22.55 -6.07 8.56
CA ALA A 199 21.48 -5.39 9.26
C ALA A 199 20.99 -6.37 10.32
N VAL A 200 21.64 -6.41 11.46
CA VAL A 200 21.07 -7.05 12.62
C VAL A 200 19.95 -6.14 13.10
N SER A 201 18.76 -6.33 12.56
CA SER A 201 17.55 -6.08 13.31
C SER A 201 17.63 -6.99 14.52
N ASP A 202 17.46 -6.48 15.73
CA ASP A 202 17.37 -7.29 16.98
C ASP A 202 16.21 -8.31 16.92
N PHE A 203 15.43 -8.27 15.87
CA PHE A 203 14.37 -9.21 15.55
C PHE A 203 14.72 -9.93 14.24
N ILE A 204 15.31 -11.13 14.38
CA ILE A 204 15.52 -12.04 13.26
C ILE A 204 14.14 -12.61 12.89
N GLU A 205 13.51 -12.07 11.88
CA GLU A 205 12.31 -12.69 11.33
C GLU A 205 12.65 -14.10 10.80
N PRO A 206 11.82 -15.11 11.12
CA PRO A 206 11.99 -16.43 10.54
C PRO A 206 11.89 -16.33 9.01
N LYS A 207 12.88 -16.86 8.29
CA LYS A 207 12.87 -16.85 6.83
C LYS A 207 12.23 -18.13 6.29
N GLY A 208 11.35 -17.98 5.31
CA GLY A 208 10.69 -19.08 4.64
C GLY A 208 9.21 -19.19 4.98
N SER A 209 8.57 -20.23 4.51
CA SER A 209 7.16 -20.54 4.76
C SER A 209 6.92 -22.01 4.51
N ASN A 210 5.90 -22.60 5.13
CA ASN A 210 5.47 -23.96 4.88
C ASN A 210 4.05 -24.01 4.32
N GLY A 211 3.80 -24.93 3.42
CA GLY A 211 2.47 -25.23 2.93
C GLY A 211 2.27 -26.73 2.74
N PHE A 212 1.09 -27.22 3.10
CA PHE A 212 0.69 -28.61 2.88
C PHE A 212 -0.68 -28.63 2.22
N ALA A 213 -0.75 -29.22 1.03
CA ALA A 213 -2.01 -29.51 0.35
C ALA A 213 -2.28 -31.02 0.45
N ILE A 214 -3.40 -31.38 1.05
CA ILE A 214 -3.80 -32.77 1.26
C ILE A 214 -5.09 -33.01 0.46
N SER A 215 -5.03 -33.97 -0.47
CA SER A 215 -6.20 -34.37 -1.27
C SER A 215 -7.30 -34.97 -0.39
N GLY A 216 -8.55 -34.77 -0.77
CA GLY A 216 -9.71 -35.34 -0.07
C GLY A 216 -9.67 -36.87 0.09
N GLU A 217 -8.97 -37.58 -0.79
CA GLU A 217 -8.77 -39.03 -0.69
C GLU A 217 -7.98 -39.44 0.56
N HIS A 218 -7.20 -38.52 1.12
CA HIS A 218 -6.36 -38.72 2.31
C HIS A 218 -6.92 -38.08 3.57
N THR A 219 -8.14 -37.58 3.53
CA THR A 219 -8.82 -36.97 4.68
C THR A 219 -10.01 -37.78 5.15
N ALA A 220 -10.32 -37.73 6.43
CA ALA A 220 -11.48 -38.44 6.97
C ALA A 220 -12.83 -37.85 6.51
N SER A 221 -12.85 -36.58 6.14
CA SER A 221 -14.06 -35.89 5.67
C SER A 221 -14.30 -36.03 4.17
N GLY A 222 -13.30 -36.47 3.39
CA GLY A 222 -13.33 -36.43 1.93
C GLY A 222 -13.08 -35.04 1.32
N ASN A 223 -12.89 -34.01 2.13
CA ASN A 223 -12.56 -32.66 1.68
C ASN A 223 -11.05 -32.43 1.63
N SER A 224 -10.59 -31.67 0.64
CA SER A 224 -9.19 -31.25 0.59
C SER A 224 -8.86 -30.33 1.78
N MET A 225 -7.60 -30.36 2.22
CA MET A 225 -7.09 -29.51 3.29
C MET A 225 -5.86 -28.75 2.81
N LEU A 226 -5.79 -27.47 3.16
CA LEU A 226 -4.63 -26.62 2.89
C LEU A 226 -4.15 -26.00 4.20
N LEU A 227 -2.86 -26.20 4.51
CA LEU A 227 -2.17 -25.45 5.55
C LEU A 227 -1.31 -24.38 4.89
N ILE A 228 -1.45 -23.15 5.35
CA ILE A 228 -0.65 -21.99 4.96
C ILE A 228 0.04 -21.47 6.21
N ASN A 229 1.38 -21.52 6.22
CA ASN A 229 2.16 -21.11 7.38
C ASN A 229 3.33 -20.20 6.95
N PRO A 230 3.07 -18.90 6.71
CA PRO A 230 4.11 -17.93 6.42
C PRO A 230 4.94 -17.66 7.67
N HIS A 231 6.27 -17.67 7.54
CA HIS A 231 7.19 -17.29 8.62
C HIS A 231 7.51 -15.80 8.49
N THR A 232 6.59 -14.97 8.92
CA THR A 232 6.71 -13.51 8.93
C THR A 232 6.51 -12.98 10.34
N SER A 233 6.80 -11.69 10.57
CA SER A 233 6.48 -11.07 11.85
C SER A 233 4.98 -11.11 12.12
N PHE A 234 4.61 -11.17 13.40
CA PHE A 234 3.23 -11.25 13.83
C PHE A 234 2.35 -10.10 13.29
N TYR A 235 2.94 -8.93 13.09
CA TYR A 235 2.24 -7.72 12.66
C TYR A 235 2.33 -7.46 11.15
N PHE A 236 2.93 -8.36 10.38
CA PHE A 236 3.22 -8.12 8.97
C PHE A 236 1.96 -8.18 8.10
N ARG A 237 1.00 -9.06 8.44
CA ARG A 237 -0.22 -9.30 7.68
C ARG A 237 -1.47 -9.28 8.56
N GLY A 238 -2.60 -8.87 7.94
CA GLY A 238 -3.94 -9.03 8.47
C GLY A 238 -4.63 -10.25 7.86
N GLU A 239 -5.58 -10.83 8.58
CA GLU A 239 -6.45 -11.91 8.10
C GLU A 239 -7.81 -11.31 7.72
N VAL A 240 -8.36 -11.74 6.58
CA VAL A 240 -9.58 -11.16 6.02
C VAL A 240 -10.41 -12.22 5.29
N HIS A 241 -11.72 -11.97 5.18
CA HIS A 241 -12.63 -12.66 4.29
C HIS A 241 -13.34 -11.65 3.39
N VAL A 242 -13.25 -11.81 2.08
CA VAL A 242 -13.76 -10.85 1.09
C VAL A 242 -14.72 -11.54 0.14
N VAL A 243 -15.91 -11.00 0.02
CA VAL A 243 -17.01 -11.57 -0.77
C VAL A 243 -17.65 -10.50 -1.64
N SER A 244 -17.94 -10.82 -2.90
CA SER A 244 -18.79 -10.01 -3.78
C SER A 244 -19.89 -10.83 -4.44
N GLU A 245 -20.95 -10.16 -4.91
CA GLU A 245 -22.00 -10.81 -5.72
C GLU A 245 -21.52 -11.10 -7.15
N GLU A 246 -20.36 -10.60 -7.56
CA GLU A 246 -19.70 -10.89 -8.86
C GLU A 246 -18.93 -12.21 -8.86
N GLY A 247 -18.82 -12.87 -7.70
CA GLY A 247 -18.25 -14.22 -7.57
C GLY A 247 -16.92 -14.27 -6.80
N LEU A 248 -16.43 -13.14 -6.31
CA LEU A 248 -15.30 -13.15 -5.36
C LEU A 248 -15.77 -13.77 -4.05
N ASN A 249 -15.01 -14.74 -3.55
CA ASN A 249 -15.19 -15.33 -2.23
C ASN A 249 -13.82 -15.86 -1.81
N ALA A 250 -13.03 -15.06 -1.08
CA ALA A 250 -11.66 -15.40 -0.73
C ALA A 250 -11.39 -15.12 0.76
N TYR A 251 -10.79 -16.10 1.43
CA TYR A 251 -10.35 -15.99 2.81
C TYR A 251 -8.84 -16.17 2.88
N GLY A 252 -8.15 -15.34 3.67
CA GLY A 252 -6.72 -15.47 3.87
C GLY A 252 -6.05 -14.20 4.35
N ALA A 253 -4.76 -14.06 4.03
CA ALA A 253 -3.93 -12.98 4.51
C ALA A 253 -3.74 -11.89 3.46
N VAL A 254 -3.69 -10.64 3.94
CA VAL A 254 -3.29 -9.45 3.18
C VAL A 254 -2.08 -8.81 3.84
N THR A 255 -1.17 -8.26 3.06
CA THR A 255 -0.20 -7.29 3.57
C THR A 255 -0.91 -5.94 3.71
N TRP A 256 -0.63 -5.20 4.77
CA TRP A 256 -1.32 -3.95 5.07
C TRP A 256 -1.25 -2.95 3.92
N GLY A 257 -2.41 -2.62 3.36
CA GLY A 257 -2.57 -1.77 2.20
C GLY A 257 -2.76 -2.52 0.86
N GLN A 258 -2.68 -3.85 0.82
CA GLN A 258 -3.07 -4.63 -0.36
C GLN A 258 -4.58 -4.72 -0.51
N PHE A 259 -5.05 -4.71 -1.76
CA PHE A 259 -6.47 -4.80 -2.09
C PHE A 259 -6.91 -6.20 -2.59
N PHE A 260 -6.10 -7.23 -2.32
CA PHE A 260 -6.40 -8.62 -2.67
C PHE A 260 -5.83 -9.57 -1.61
N VAL A 261 -6.42 -10.76 -1.51
CA VAL A 261 -5.92 -11.83 -0.63
C VAL A 261 -4.65 -12.42 -1.23
N TYR A 262 -3.53 -12.16 -0.56
CA TYR A 262 -2.20 -12.55 -1.04
C TYR A 262 -1.93 -14.04 -0.89
N GLN A 263 -2.30 -14.62 0.24
CA GLN A 263 -2.27 -16.06 0.50
C GLN A 263 -3.61 -16.47 1.09
N GLY A 264 -4.22 -17.50 0.56
CA GLY A 264 -5.55 -17.85 1.01
C GLY A 264 -6.19 -18.99 0.22
N PHE A 265 -7.48 -19.02 0.29
CA PHE A 265 -8.29 -20.02 -0.40
C PHE A 265 -9.70 -19.49 -0.69
N ASN A 266 -10.35 -20.15 -1.62
CA ASN A 266 -11.79 -20.08 -1.87
C ASN A 266 -12.38 -21.50 -1.94
N GLU A 267 -13.65 -21.63 -2.37
CA GLU A 267 -14.28 -22.93 -2.45
C GLU A 267 -13.66 -23.90 -3.49
N ASN A 268 -12.84 -23.41 -4.43
CA ASN A 268 -12.33 -24.20 -5.54
C ASN A 268 -10.80 -24.36 -5.52
N THR A 269 -10.08 -23.43 -4.93
CA THR A 269 -8.62 -23.39 -4.98
C THR A 269 -8.02 -22.74 -3.74
N GLY A 270 -6.74 -23.03 -3.51
CA GLY A 270 -5.96 -22.36 -2.49
C GLY A 270 -4.58 -22.02 -3.03
N TRP A 271 -3.98 -20.96 -2.51
CA TRP A 271 -2.67 -20.45 -2.94
C TRP A 271 -1.84 -19.97 -1.76
N MET A 272 -0.55 -20.22 -1.85
CA MET A 272 0.43 -19.70 -0.92
C MET A 272 1.77 -19.51 -1.62
N HIS A 273 2.63 -18.72 -1.00
CA HIS A 273 3.98 -18.45 -1.48
C HIS A 273 5.00 -18.82 -0.40
N THR A 274 6.16 -19.27 -0.84
CA THR A 274 7.32 -19.48 0.02
C THR A 274 8.57 -18.99 -0.68
N SER A 275 9.58 -18.58 0.10
CA SER A 275 10.87 -18.16 -0.45
C SER A 275 11.57 -19.33 -1.15
N THR A 276 12.23 -19.04 -2.25
CA THR A 276 13.09 -19.98 -2.97
C THR A 276 14.54 -19.52 -2.92
N ARG A 277 15.47 -20.46 -3.09
CA ARG A 277 16.91 -20.21 -3.27
C ARG A 277 17.37 -20.57 -4.68
N LEU A 278 16.41 -20.72 -5.61
CA LEU A 278 16.75 -20.96 -7.00
C LEU A 278 17.43 -19.72 -7.56
N ASP A 279 18.44 -19.93 -8.39
CA ASP A 279 19.09 -18.90 -9.17
C ASP A 279 18.21 -18.57 -10.38
N PHE A 280 17.52 -17.42 -10.31
CA PHE A 280 16.60 -16.93 -11.35
C PHE A 280 16.79 -15.45 -11.64
N MET A 281 17.86 -14.85 -11.11
CA MET A 281 18.24 -13.46 -11.39
C MET A 281 19.62 -13.42 -12.03
N ASP A 282 19.72 -12.65 -13.12
CA ASP A 282 20.98 -12.33 -13.76
C ASP A 282 21.40 -10.90 -13.42
N GLU A 283 22.64 -10.72 -13.01
CA GLU A 283 23.23 -9.40 -12.77
C GLU A 283 24.05 -8.98 -13.99
N PHE A 284 23.80 -7.79 -14.51
CA PHE A 284 24.51 -7.20 -15.61
C PHE A 284 25.42 -6.08 -15.11
N ILE A 285 26.66 -6.05 -15.58
CA ILE A 285 27.60 -4.95 -15.31
C ILE A 285 27.55 -4.03 -16.53
N GLU A 286 27.16 -2.78 -16.28
CA GLU A 286 27.10 -1.74 -17.30
C GLU A 286 28.33 -0.82 -17.21
N ASP A 287 28.95 -0.54 -18.35
CA ASP A 287 29.99 0.48 -18.47
C ASP A 287 29.31 1.85 -18.57
N ILE A 288 29.52 2.70 -17.56
CA ILE A 288 28.93 4.03 -17.52
C ILE A 288 30.00 5.07 -17.84
N ASP A 289 29.82 5.82 -18.92
CA ASP A 289 30.61 7.01 -19.21
C ASP A 289 30.23 8.15 -18.24
N LYS A 290 31.22 8.67 -17.51
CA LYS A 290 31.01 9.89 -16.72
C LYS A 290 30.81 11.07 -17.67
N ILE A 291 29.63 11.66 -17.68
CA ILE A 291 29.28 12.89 -18.39
C ILE A 291 29.77 14.09 -17.60
#